data_a71870172429f5818ac1bea119a06602
#
_entry.id   a71870172429f5818ac1bea119a06602
#
_cell.length_a   1.000
_cell.length_b   1.000
_cell.length_c   1.000
_cell.angle_alpha   90.00
_cell.angle_beta   90.00
_cell.angle_gamma   90.00
#
_symmetry.space_group_name_H-M   'P 1'
#
loop_
_entity.id
_entity.type
_entity.pdbx_description
1 polymer ?
#
loop_
_entity_poly.entity_id
_entity_poly.type
_entity_poly.pdbx_seq_one_letter_code
_entity_poly.pdbx_strand_id
1 'polypeptide(L)'
;EEFMDELVILAGILAILPDGKYLEELIRIIDEKNVEAYYNIFLDLYPFKVQSILRKGDMGEYVKYTRQYLETYEKFRQENHRALVGVMELQDRLRNVTLDRENMQASNRVLEDLAMHDELTELANRTYLHEYLTSCFEHAYAEEKLLGVELMDIDFFKEYNDHYGHLMGDRCLKAIAGVLQKIQIPGQVFCARYGGDEFMIVYTGMTVEQIRRISEDILREVRMLKIPHECSR
;
A
#
# COMPACT_ATOMS: atom_id res chain seq x y z
N GLU A 1 17.09 33.35 2.64
CA GLU A 1 17.34 32.85 4.03
C GLU A 1 18.82 33.01 4.39
N GLU A 2 19.79 32.44 3.69
CA GLU A 2 21.24 32.56 3.99
C GLU A 2 21.71 34.00 4.22
N PHE A 3 21.31 34.95 3.38
CA PHE A 3 21.68 36.36 3.50
C PHE A 3 21.13 37.04 4.76
N MET A 4 20.05 36.50 5.33
CA MET A 4 19.40 37.06 6.51
C MET A 4 20.07 36.64 7.82
N ASP A 5 20.55 35.42 7.87
CA ASP A 5 21.36 34.92 9.00
C ASP A 5 22.69 35.70 9.08
N GLU A 6 23.27 36.03 7.92
CA GLU A 6 24.46 36.87 7.84
C GLU A 6 24.25 38.27 8.40
N LEU A 7 23.07 38.89 8.18
CA LEU A 7 22.73 40.19 8.73
C LEU A 7 22.67 40.18 10.28
N VAL A 8 22.07 39.13 10.87
CA VAL A 8 22.00 38.95 12.31
C VAL A 8 23.40 38.74 12.90
N ILE A 9 24.22 37.93 12.27
CA ILE A 9 25.64 37.73 12.68
C ILE A 9 26.41 39.04 12.57
N LEU A 10 26.24 39.79 11.50
CA LEU A 10 26.90 41.09 11.33
C LEU A 10 26.48 42.08 12.42
N ALA A 11 25.18 42.17 12.71
CA ALA A 11 24.64 42.99 13.81
C ALA A 11 25.28 42.59 15.15
N GLY A 12 25.45 41.29 15.43
CA GLY A 12 26.12 40.78 16.64
C GLY A 12 27.57 41.21 16.72
N ILE A 13 28.33 41.16 15.63
CA ILE A 13 29.72 41.60 15.57
C ILE A 13 29.82 43.11 15.81
N LEU A 14 28.98 43.89 15.15
CA LEU A 14 28.98 45.35 15.27
C LEU A 14 28.53 45.83 16.67
N ALA A 15 27.69 45.06 17.34
CA ALA A 15 27.23 45.37 18.70
C ALA A 15 28.34 45.33 19.74
N ILE A 16 29.44 44.62 19.49
CA ILE A 16 30.60 44.49 20.40
C ILE A 16 31.54 45.70 20.26
N LEU A 17 31.46 46.42 19.11
CA LEU A 17 32.32 47.58 18.88
C LEU A 17 32.03 48.76 19.85
N PRO A 18 33.07 49.45 20.36
CA PRO A 18 32.91 50.45 21.43
C PRO A 18 32.07 51.67 21.03
N ASP A 19 32.12 52.14 19.81
CA ASP A 19 31.49 53.39 19.40
C ASP A 19 30.05 53.22 18.90
N GLY A 20 29.62 51.96 18.62
CA GLY A 20 28.26 51.61 18.18
C GLY A 20 27.79 52.24 16.86
N LYS A 21 28.62 53.11 16.23
CA LYS A 21 28.27 53.86 15.03
C LYS A 21 27.91 52.98 13.85
N TYR A 22 28.63 51.89 13.63
CA TYR A 22 28.40 50.93 12.54
C TYR A 22 27.12 50.10 12.76
N LEU A 23 26.81 49.79 14.01
CA LEU A 23 25.55 49.11 14.35
C LEU A 23 24.33 50.02 14.07
N GLU A 24 24.42 51.32 14.38
CA GLU A 24 23.38 52.29 14.08
C GLU A 24 23.15 52.46 12.59
N GLU A 25 24.25 52.50 11.81
CA GLU A 25 24.16 52.56 10.35
C GLU A 25 23.53 51.30 9.74
N LEU A 26 23.88 50.11 10.22
CA LEU A 26 23.27 48.85 9.81
C LEU A 26 21.76 48.84 10.12
N ILE A 27 21.37 49.24 11.34
CA ILE A 27 19.97 49.33 11.76
C ILE A 27 19.19 50.32 10.86
N ARG A 28 19.77 51.47 10.56
CA ARG A 28 19.18 52.44 9.65
C ARG A 28 18.92 51.86 8.24
N ILE A 29 19.88 51.14 7.68
CA ILE A 29 19.74 50.48 6.37
C ILE A 29 18.64 49.43 6.41
N ILE A 30 18.55 48.67 7.47
CA ILE A 30 17.50 47.65 7.67
C ILE A 30 16.12 48.29 7.74
N ASP A 31 15.99 49.37 8.49
CA ASP A 31 14.72 50.13 8.61
C ASP A 31 14.31 50.73 7.25
N GLU A 32 15.25 51.38 6.54
CA GLU A 32 15.00 52.00 5.20
C GLU A 32 14.61 50.99 4.14
N LYS A 33 15.13 49.76 4.20
CA LYS A 33 14.82 48.66 3.28
C LYS A 33 13.59 47.85 3.64
N ASN A 34 12.91 48.21 4.77
CA ASN A 34 11.72 47.52 5.27
C ASN A 34 11.93 46.00 5.43
N VAL A 35 13.13 45.61 5.82
CA VAL A 35 13.52 44.18 6.06
C VAL A 35 12.72 43.59 7.23
N GLU A 36 12.15 44.44 8.08
CA GLU A 36 11.24 44.06 9.18
C GLU A 36 9.90 43.45 8.72
N ALA A 37 9.60 43.43 7.43
CA ALA A 37 8.48 42.67 6.89
C ALA A 37 8.56 41.16 7.14
N TYR A 38 9.76 40.68 7.47
CA TYR A 38 10.02 39.29 7.85
C TYR A 38 10.07 39.17 9.37
N TYR A 39 9.05 38.64 10.00
CA TYR A 39 8.93 38.52 11.48
C TYR A 39 10.16 37.95 12.16
N ASN A 40 10.80 36.92 11.57
CA ASN A 40 11.96 36.27 12.14
C ASN A 40 13.13 37.26 12.30
N ILE A 41 13.42 38.05 11.27
CA ILE A 41 14.53 39.01 11.26
C ILE A 41 14.27 40.13 12.27
N PHE A 42 13.06 40.64 12.31
CA PHE A 42 12.68 41.65 13.29
C PHE A 42 12.89 41.16 14.72
N LEU A 43 12.52 39.91 15.02
CA LEU A 43 12.68 39.33 16.33
C LEU A 43 14.16 39.09 16.67
N ASP A 44 14.95 38.64 15.72
CA ASP A 44 16.39 38.36 15.92
C ASP A 44 17.22 39.62 16.03
N LEU A 45 16.83 40.71 15.39
CA LEU A 45 17.52 42.01 15.48
C LEU A 45 17.09 42.83 16.72
N TYR A 46 16.01 42.46 17.39
CA TYR A 46 15.51 43.19 18.59
C TYR A 46 16.59 43.49 19.63
N PRO A 47 17.41 42.53 20.09
CA PRO A 47 18.43 42.81 21.13
C PRO A 47 19.40 43.90 20.72
N PHE A 48 19.81 43.92 19.45
CA PHE A 48 20.79 44.86 18.94
C PHE A 48 20.21 46.28 18.82
N LYS A 49 18.95 46.39 18.38
CA LYS A 49 18.26 47.67 18.29
C LYS A 49 17.97 48.27 19.66
N VAL A 50 17.56 47.43 20.64
CA VAL A 50 17.39 47.86 22.04
C VAL A 50 18.72 48.36 22.59
N GLN A 51 19.83 47.69 22.35
CA GLN A 51 21.14 48.11 22.80
C GLN A 51 21.52 49.50 22.24
N SER A 52 21.24 49.77 20.96
CA SER A 52 21.46 51.06 20.33
C SER A 52 20.59 52.16 20.95
N ILE A 53 19.29 51.91 21.19
CA ILE A 53 18.37 52.87 21.80
C ILE A 53 18.82 53.21 23.27
N LEU A 54 19.21 52.20 24.06
CA LEU A 54 19.67 52.40 25.41
C LEU A 54 20.98 53.23 25.48
N ARG A 55 21.90 53.04 24.50
CA ARG A 55 23.11 53.87 24.41
C ARG A 55 22.79 55.34 24.17
N LYS A 56 21.72 55.65 23.45
CA LYS A 56 21.23 57.02 23.19
C LYS A 56 20.49 57.62 24.41
N GLY A 57 20.07 56.80 25.36
CA GLY A 57 19.26 57.22 26.52
C GLY A 57 17.82 57.55 26.20
N ASP A 58 17.30 57.18 25.02
CA ASP A 58 15.94 57.47 24.64
C ASP A 58 14.93 56.41 25.16
N MET A 59 14.43 56.65 26.35
CA MET A 59 13.44 55.77 26.98
C MET A 59 12.10 55.76 26.30
N GLY A 60 11.74 56.82 25.57
CA GLY A 60 10.49 56.88 24.78
C GLY A 60 10.54 55.92 23.60
N GLU A 61 11.64 55.97 22.84
CA GLU A 61 11.89 55.05 21.74
C GLU A 61 11.99 53.60 22.22
N TYR A 62 12.66 53.34 23.38
CA TYR A 62 12.74 52.02 23.97
C TYR A 62 11.35 51.43 24.26
N VAL A 63 10.48 52.15 24.91
CA VAL A 63 9.12 51.70 25.24
C VAL A 63 8.31 51.42 23.98
N LYS A 64 8.37 52.30 22.96
CA LYS A 64 7.69 52.15 21.70
C LYS A 64 8.13 50.89 20.95
N TYR A 65 9.46 50.67 20.85
CA TYR A 65 10.05 49.56 20.15
C TYR A 65 9.77 48.21 20.83
N THR A 66 9.87 48.19 22.17
CA THR A 66 9.53 47.00 22.97
C THR A 66 8.07 46.60 22.82
N ARG A 67 7.14 47.56 22.71
CA ARG A 67 5.72 47.29 22.44
C ARG A 67 5.54 46.62 21.05
N GLN A 68 6.19 47.21 20.04
CA GLN A 68 6.14 46.69 18.67
C GLN A 68 6.71 45.24 18.62
N TYR A 69 7.79 44.97 19.33
CA TYR A 69 8.36 43.64 19.46
C TYR A 69 7.35 42.65 20.03
N LEU A 70 6.71 42.97 21.15
CA LEU A 70 5.75 42.09 21.80
C LEU A 70 4.55 41.79 20.90
N GLU A 71 4.03 42.79 20.20
CA GLU A 71 2.92 42.61 19.24
C GLU A 71 3.33 41.71 18.08
N THR A 72 4.53 41.91 17.56
CA THR A 72 5.09 41.08 16.45
C THR A 72 5.34 39.66 16.91
N TYR A 73 5.92 39.48 18.10
CA TYR A 73 6.18 38.15 18.68
C TYR A 73 4.88 37.38 18.92
N GLU A 74 3.83 38.02 19.38
CA GLU A 74 2.52 37.36 19.58
C GLU A 74 1.91 36.89 18.26
N LYS A 75 1.98 37.73 17.20
CA LYS A 75 1.51 37.34 15.87
C LYS A 75 2.30 36.15 15.34
N PHE A 76 3.61 36.19 15.38
CA PHE A 76 4.50 35.11 14.98
C PHE A 76 4.19 33.80 15.71
N ARG A 77 4.03 33.88 17.03
CA ARG A 77 3.65 32.72 17.84
C ARG A 77 2.30 32.11 17.43
N GLN A 78 1.30 32.96 17.14
CA GLN A 78 -0.02 32.50 16.72
C GLN A 78 0.02 31.85 15.34
N GLU A 79 0.77 32.42 14.39
CA GLU A 79 0.93 31.86 13.05
C GLU A 79 1.67 30.50 13.08
N ASN A 80 2.76 30.41 13.84
CA ASN A 80 3.46 29.14 14.03
C ASN A 80 2.59 28.06 14.69
N HIS A 81 1.78 28.45 15.68
CA HIS A 81 0.86 27.52 16.32
C HIS A 81 -0.20 27.01 15.33
N ARG A 82 -0.78 27.89 14.51
CA ARG A 82 -1.73 27.49 13.46
C ARG A 82 -1.10 26.56 12.42
N ALA A 83 0.14 26.87 12.00
CA ALA A 83 0.85 26.03 11.05
C ALA A 83 1.12 24.64 11.63
N LEU A 84 1.55 24.55 12.91
CA LEU A 84 1.79 23.29 13.59
C LEU A 84 0.52 22.43 13.71
N VAL A 85 -0.60 23.05 14.10
CA VAL A 85 -1.92 22.38 14.18
C VAL A 85 -2.32 21.86 12.79
N GLY A 86 -2.15 22.67 11.74
CA GLY A 86 -2.44 22.26 10.36
C GLY A 86 -1.61 21.05 9.90
N VAL A 87 -0.32 20.98 10.26
CA VAL A 87 0.54 19.84 9.97
C VAL A 87 0.05 18.58 10.70
N MET A 88 -0.32 18.71 11.99
CA MET A 88 -0.84 17.58 12.76
C MET A 88 -2.16 17.05 12.17
N GLU A 89 -3.09 17.93 11.81
CA GLU A 89 -4.35 17.53 11.16
C GLU A 89 -4.12 16.83 9.82
N LEU A 90 -3.13 17.29 9.03
CA LEU A 90 -2.78 16.66 7.76
C LEU A 90 -2.19 15.26 7.98
N GLN A 91 -1.32 15.10 8.98
CA GLN A 91 -0.74 13.81 9.35
C GLN A 91 -1.82 12.81 9.78
N ASP A 92 -2.79 13.23 10.59
CA ASP A 92 -3.91 12.40 11.01
C ASP A 92 -4.79 11.97 9.83
N ARG A 93 -5.09 12.90 8.91
CA ARG A 93 -5.82 12.57 7.67
C ARG A 93 -5.07 11.55 6.81
N LEU A 94 -3.78 11.76 6.59
CA LEU A 94 -2.95 10.82 5.83
C LEU A 94 -2.94 9.43 6.46
N ARG A 95 -2.81 9.36 7.79
CA ARG A 95 -2.86 8.09 8.53
C ARG A 95 -4.19 7.36 8.33
N ASN A 96 -5.30 8.06 8.46
CA ASN A 96 -6.63 7.48 8.29
C ASN A 96 -6.85 6.97 6.86
N VAL A 97 -6.48 7.74 5.83
CA VAL A 97 -6.57 7.31 4.43
C VAL A 97 -5.72 6.07 4.15
N THR A 98 -4.54 5.98 4.76
CA THR A 98 -3.67 4.80 4.62
C THR A 98 -4.31 3.57 5.23
N LEU A 99 -4.87 3.68 6.45
CA LEU A 99 -5.57 2.57 7.12
C LEU A 99 -6.81 2.11 6.34
N ASP A 100 -7.60 3.05 5.83
CA ASP A 100 -8.79 2.72 5.03
C ASP A 100 -8.41 1.99 3.74
N ARG A 101 -7.32 2.42 3.08
CA ARG A 101 -6.79 1.75 1.89
C ARG A 101 -6.33 0.32 2.19
N GLU A 102 -5.61 0.11 3.28
CA GLU A 102 -5.16 -1.23 3.71
C GLU A 102 -6.35 -2.16 3.99
N ASN A 103 -7.36 -1.67 4.71
CA ASN A 103 -8.59 -2.42 5.00
C ASN A 103 -9.36 -2.76 3.71
N MET A 104 -9.47 -1.82 2.78
CA MET A 104 -10.13 -2.05 1.49
C MET A 104 -9.36 -3.06 0.64
N GLN A 105 -8.03 -3.02 0.61
CA GLN A 105 -7.21 -4.00 -0.07
C GLN A 105 -7.34 -5.40 0.54
N ALA A 106 -7.38 -5.50 1.88
CA ALA A 106 -7.60 -6.78 2.57
C ALA A 106 -8.98 -7.37 2.24
N SER A 107 -10.03 -6.53 2.25
CA SER A 107 -11.39 -6.96 1.88
C SER A 107 -11.47 -7.41 0.43
N ASN A 108 -10.84 -6.68 -0.50
CA ASN A 108 -10.80 -7.06 -1.92
C ASN A 108 -10.11 -8.41 -2.14
N ARG A 109 -8.98 -8.68 -1.45
CA ARG A 109 -8.32 -9.99 -1.56
C ARG A 109 -9.22 -11.13 -1.11
N VAL A 110 -9.94 -10.95 0.01
CA VAL A 110 -10.91 -11.97 0.48
C VAL A 110 -12.03 -12.18 -0.54
N LEU A 111 -12.54 -11.10 -1.15
CA LEU A 111 -13.57 -11.18 -2.18
C LEU A 111 -13.04 -11.84 -3.46
N GLU A 112 -11.82 -11.54 -3.86
CA GLU A 112 -11.14 -12.18 -5.00
C GLU A 112 -10.94 -13.67 -4.74
N ASP A 113 -10.45 -14.07 -3.56
CA ASP A 113 -10.29 -15.49 -3.20
C ASP A 113 -11.63 -16.23 -3.22
N LEU A 114 -12.70 -15.64 -2.69
CA LEU A 114 -14.05 -16.22 -2.76
C LEU A 114 -14.59 -16.28 -4.20
N ALA A 115 -14.25 -15.30 -5.03
CA ALA A 115 -14.67 -15.27 -6.43
C ALA A 115 -13.88 -16.21 -7.33
N MET A 116 -12.70 -16.69 -6.89
CA MET A 116 -11.77 -17.50 -7.70
C MET A 116 -11.84 -19.01 -7.39
N HIS A 117 -12.49 -19.42 -6.29
CA HIS A 117 -12.57 -20.82 -5.89
C HIS A 117 -14.00 -21.35 -5.93
N ASP A 118 -14.16 -22.66 -6.12
CA ASP A 118 -15.41 -23.36 -6.02
C ASP A 118 -15.72 -23.65 -4.52
N GLU A 119 -16.85 -23.18 -4.04
CA GLU A 119 -17.23 -23.27 -2.60
C GLU A 119 -17.31 -24.71 -2.07
N LEU A 120 -17.62 -25.68 -2.96
CA LEU A 120 -17.77 -27.08 -2.54
C LEU A 120 -16.41 -27.77 -2.44
N THR A 121 -15.55 -27.58 -3.44
CA THR A 121 -14.32 -28.37 -3.65
C THR A 121 -13.04 -27.62 -3.28
N GLU A 122 -13.13 -26.31 -3.08
CA GLU A 122 -11.98 -25.42 -2.81
C GLU A 122 -10.93 -25.38 -3.95
N LEU A 123 -11.19 -26.06 -5.08
CA LEU A 123 -10.40 -25.92 -6.28
C LEU A 123 -10.70 -24.58 -6.96
N ALA A 124 -9.82 -24.16 -7.87
CA ALA A 124 -10.14 -23.03 -8.74
C ALA A 124 -11.48 -23.24 -9.43
N ASN A 125 -12.28 -22.18 -9.53
CA ASN A 125 -13.54 -22.24 -10.27
C ASN A 125 -13.32 -21.95 -11.77
N ARG A 126 -14.41 -22.03 -12.56
CA ARG A 126 -14.39 -21.78 -14.00
C ARG A 126 -13.86 -20.39 -14.37
N THR A 127 -14.11 -19.37 -13.57
CA THR A 127 -13.65 -18.00 -13.83
C THR A 127 -12.14 -17.93 -13.71
N TYR A 128 -11.59 -18.42 -12.61
CA TYR A 128 -10.14 -18.44 -12.40
C TYR A 128 -9.43 -19.34 -13.42
N LEU A 129 -10.02 -20.48 -13.76
CA LEU A 129 -9.49 -21.35 -14.81
C LEU A 129 -9.33 -20.62 -16.14
N HIS A 130 -10.32 -19.82 -16.53
CA HIS A 130 -10.27 -19.06 -17.79
C HIS A 130 -9.14 -18.01 -17.79
N GLU A 131 -8.99 -17.29 -16.71
CA GLU A 131 -7.90 -16.30 -16.55
C GLU A 131 -6.53 -16.98 -16.56
N TYR A 132 -6.40 -18.09 -15.82
CA TYR A 132 -5.17 -18.88 -15.75
C TYR A 132 -4.77 -19.45 -17.12
N LEU A 133 -5.72 -20.06 -17.83
CA LEU A 133 -5.50 -20.61 -19.17
C LEU A 133 -5.05 -19.53 -20.17
N THR A 134 -5.67 -18.35 -20.14
CA THR A 134 -5.30 -17.24 -21.03
C THR A 134 -3.84 -16.84 -20.79
N SER A 135 -3.47 -16.64 -19.54
CA SER A 135 -2.09 -16.28 -19.16
C SER A 135 -1.09 -17.39 -19.52
N CYS A 136 -1.41 -18.66 -19.24
CA CYS A 136 -0.54 -19.80 -19.56
C CYS A 136 -0.37 -19.97 -21.08
N PHE A 137 -1.43 -19.74 -21.88
CA PHE A 137 -1.35 -19.83 -23.33
C PHE A 137 -0.41 -18.78 -23.92
N GLU A 138 -0.52 -17.52 -23.45
CA GLU A 138 0.36 -16.43 -23.89
C GLU A 138 1.84 -16.74 -23.58
N HIS A 139 2.12 -17.20 -22.36
CA HIS A 139 3.49 -17.57 -21.95
C HIS A 139 4.03 -18.79 -22.71
N ALA A 140 3.24 -19.84 -22.84
CA ALA A 140 3.63 -21.04 -23.56
C ALA A 140 3.92 -20.74 -25.04
N TYR A 141 3.09 -19.89 -25.66
CA TYR A 141 3.29 -19.44 -27.05
C TYR A 141 4.59 -18.63 -27.19
N ALA A 142 4.82 -17.67 -26.29
CA ALA A 142 6.02 -16.82 -26.34
C ALA A 142 7.33 -17.60 -26.10
N GLU A 143 7.29 -18.64 -25.27
CA GLU A 143 8.46 -19.43 -24.88
C GLU A 143 8.59 -20.76 -25.66
N GLU A 144 7.71 -21.00 -26.63
CA GLU A 144 7.62 -22.25 -27.43
C GLU A 144 7.53 -23.52 -26.52
N LYS A 145 6.84 -23.39 -25.38
CA LYS A 145 6.62 -24.48 -24.42
C LYS A 145 5.31 -25.21 -24.67
N LEU A 146 5.25 -26.48 -24.28
CA LEU A 146 4.01 -27.24 -24.32
C LEU A 146 3.04 -26.77 -23.23
N LEU A 147 1.78 -26.60 -23.62
CA LEU A 147 0.63 -26.43 -22.76
C LEU A 147 -0.28 -27.65 -22.92
N GLY A 148 -0.49 -28.41 -21.87
CA GLY A 148 -1.42 -29.54 -21.84
C GLY A 148 -2.70 -29.16 -21.11
N VAL A 149 -3.84 -29.62 -21.60
CA VAL A 149 -5.14 -29.45 -20.94
C VAL A 149 -5.84 -30.81 -20.93
N GLU A 150 -6.32 -31.23 -19.76
CA GLU A 150 -7.06 -32.44 -19.54
C GLU A 150 -8.43 -32.11 -18.97
N LEU A 151 -9.49 -32.66 -19.56
CA LEU A 151 -10.85 -32.62 -19.05
C LEU A 151 -11.14 -33.98 -18.41
N MET A 152 -11.58 -33.97 -17.15
CA MET A 152 -11.98 -35.15 -16.39
C MET A 152 -13.44 -35.00 -16.00
N ASP A 153 -14.19 -36.08 -16.18
CA ASP A 153 -15.62 -36.20 -15.85
C ASP A 153 -15.85 -37.43 -14.95
N ILE A 154 -16.84 -37.39 -14.08
CA ILE A 154 -17.17 -38.51 -13.21
C ILE A 154 -18.25 -39.37 -13.86
N ASP A 155 -17.83 -40.56 -14.30
CA ASP A 155 -18.74 -41.51 -14.92
C ASP A 155 -19.97 -41.81 -14.06
N PHE A 156 -21.15 -41.72 -14.64
CA PHE A 156 -22.45 -42.03 -14.03
C PHE A 156 -22.75 -41.18 -12.75
N PHE A 157 -22.23 -39.94 -12.67
CA PHE A 157 -22.42 -39.11 -11.48
C PHE A 157 -23.89 -38.76 -11.20
N LYS A 158 -24.68 -38.60 -12.26
CA LYS A 158 -26.13 -38.37 -12.14
C LYS A 158 -26.80 -39.56 -11.48
N GLU A 159 -26.57 -40.79 -11.96
CA GLU A 159 -27.09 -42.03 -11.38
C GLU A 159 -26.64 -42.22 -9.96
N TYR A 160 -25.41 -41.85 -9.64
CA TYR A 160 -24.91 -41.85 -8.25
C TYR A 160 -25.72 -40.92 -7.37
N ASN A 161 -26.00 -39.68 -7.81
CA ASN A 161 -26.83 -38.74 -7.06
C ASN A 161 -28.26 -39.22 -6.90
N ASP A 162 -28.83 -39.80 -7.96
CA ASP A 162 -30.23 -40.34 -7.94
C ASP A 162 -30.34 -41.50 -6.94
N HIS A 163 -29.28 -42.29 -6.79
CA HIS A 163 -29.26 -43.46 -5.89
C HIS A 163 -28.90 -43.11 -4.44
N TYR A 164 -27.82 -42.31 -4.22
CA TYR A 164 -27.26 -42.03 -2.89
C TYR A 164 -27.62 -40.65 -2.34
N GLY A 165 -28.25 -39.81 -3.16
CA GLY A 165 -28.64 -38.44 -2.83
C GLY A 165 -27.49 -37.42 -3.01
N HIS A 166 -27.85 -36.16 -3.19
CA HIS A 166 -26.93 -35.06 -3.47
C HIS A 166 -25.85 -34.87 -2.39
N LEU A 167 -26.18 -35.14 -1.12
CA LEU A 167 -25.18 -35.00 -0.04
C LEU A 167 -24.02 -36.00 -0.20
N MET A 168 -24.28 -37.18 -0.74
CA MET A 168 -23.25 -38.18 -1.04
C MET A 168 -22.49 -37.79 -2.31
N GLY A 169 -23.16 -37.18 -3.30
CA GLY A 169 -22.51 -36.56 -4.46
C GLY A 169 -21.53 -35.47 -4.08
N ASP A 170 -21.92 -34.58 -3.19
CA ASP A 170 -21.03 -33.54 -2.67
C ASP A 170 -19.78 -34.11 -1.99
N ARG A 171 -19.95 -35.19 -1.21
CA ARG A 171 -18.82 -35.92 -0.60
C ARG A 171 -17.92 -36.57 -1.65
N CYS A 172 -18.50 -37.12 -2.69
CA CYS A 172 -17.76 -37.70 -3.83
C CYS A 172 -16.90 -36.62 -4.52
N LEU A 173 -17.51 -35.49 -4.85
CA LEU A 173 -16.83 -34.33 -5.45
C LEU A 173 -15.67 -33.82 -4.58
N LYS A 174 -15.91 -33.67 -3.26
CA LYS A 174 -14.87 -33.27 -2.30
C LYS A 174 -13.73 -34.28 -2.22
N ALA A 175 -14.02 -35.57 -2.26
CA ALA A 175 -13.02 -36.61 -2.18
C ALA A 175 -12.10 -36.60 -3.43
N ILE A 176 -12.69 -36.46 -4.62
CA ILE A 176 -11.95 -36.33 -5.89
C ILE A 176 -11.15 -35.03 -5.93
N ALA A 177 -11.75 -33.92 -5.54
CA ALA A 177 -11.04 -32.65 -5.42
C ALA A 177 -9.82 -32.74 -4.50
N GLY A 178 -9.92 -33.48 -3.38
CA GLY A 178 -8.81 -33.72 -2.47
C GLY A 178 -7.66 -34.52 -3.11
N VAL A 179 -7.91 -35.37 -4.12
CA VAL A 179 -6.88 -36.00 -4.92
C VAL A 179 -6.23 -34.95 -5.83
N LEU A 180 -7.03 -34.15 -6.54
CA LEU A 180 -6.54 -33.12 -7.45
C LEU A 180 -5.71 -32.05 -6.73
N GLN A 181 -6.12 -31.64 -5.52
CA GLN A 181 -5.35 -30.69 -4.70
C GLN A 181 -3.93 -31.18 -4.38
N LYS A 182 -3.76 -32.49 -4.13
CA LYS A 182 -2.44 -33.06 -3.80
C LYS A 182 -1.47 -33.10 -4.95
N ILE A 183 -1.97 -33.15 -6.19
CA ILE A 183 -1.13 -33.21 -7.39
C ILE A 183 -0.80 -31.83 -7.95
N GLN A 184 -1.41 -30.76 -7.45
CA GLN A 184 -1.11 -29.40 -7.88
C GLN A 184 0.37 -29.08 -7.61
N ILE A 185 1.02 -28.53 -8.63
CA ILE A 185 2.41 -28.05 -8.56
C ILE A 185 2.40 -26.60 -9.06
N PRO A 186 2.72 -25.63 -8.19
CA PRO A 186 2.72 -24.22 -8.59
C PRO A 186 3.50 -23.96 -9.87
N GLY A 187 2.85 -23.34 -10.85
CA GLY A 187 3.42 -23.03 -12.17
C GLY A 187 3.57 -24.20 -13.13
N GLN A 188 3.18 -25.43 -12.75
CA GLN A 188 3.28 -26.61 -13.61
C GLN A 188 1.96 -27.39 -13.73
N VAL A 189 1.27 -27.65 -12.62
CA VAL A 189 -0.01 -28.38 -12.59
C VAL A 189 -1.03 -27.57 -11.85
N PHE A 190 -2.08 -27.19 -12.54
CA PHE A 190 -3.18 -26.41 -11.99
C PHE A 190 -4.51 -27.17 -12.19
N CYS A 191 -5.31 -27.28 -11.14
CA CYS A 191 -6.59 -28.01 -11.16
C CYS A 191 -7.75 -27.07 -10.83
N ALA A 192 -8.84 -27.22 -11.57
CA ALA A 192 -10.05 -26.45 -11.39
C ALA A 192 -11.30 -27.34 -11.49
N ARG A 193 -12.39 -26.92 -10.86
CA ARG A 193 -13.71 -27.45 -11.13
C ARG A 193 -14.36 -26.62 -12.22
N TYR A 194 -14.63 -27.24 -13.39
CA TYR A 194 -15.22 -26.54 -14.52
C TYR A 194 -16.74 -26.34 -14.33
N GLY A 195 -17.42 -27.32 -13.74
CA GLY A 195 -18.83 -27.25 -13.38
C GLY A 195 -19.43 -28.62 -13.16
N GLY A 196 -20.45 -28.77 -12.31
CA GLY A 196 -21.08 -30.05 -12.04
C GLY A 196 -20.08 -31.10 -11.54
N ASP A 197 -19.88 -32.14 -12.34
CA ASP A 197 -18.97 -33.27 -12.17
C ASP A 197 -17.70 -33.18 -13.01
N GLU A 198 -17.49 -32.05 -13.72
CA GLU A 198 -16.36 -31.82 -14.60
C GLU A 198 -15.21 -31.09 -13.90
N PHE A 199 -13.99 -31.61 -14.06
CA PHE A 199 -12.75 -30.99 -13.58
C PHE A 199 -11.81 -30.77 -14.76
N MET A 200 -11.00 -29.71 -14.68
CA MET A 200 -10.00 -29.42 -15.68
C MET A 200 -8.62 -29.29 -15.05
N ILE A 201 -7.64 -29.90 -15.71
CA ILE A 201 -6.24 -29.88 -15.26
C ILE A 201 -5.41 -29.22 -16.37
N VAL A 202 -4.59 -28.26 -15.99
CA VAL A 202 -3.70 -27.53 -16.91
C VAL A 202 -2.26 -27.87 -16.56
N TYR A 203 -1.49 -28.24 -17.57
CA TYR A 203 -0.09 -28.62 -17.46
C TYR A 203 0.78 -27.65 -18.25
N THR A 204 1.76 -27.04 -17.59
CA THR A 204 2.64 -26.04 -18.21
C THR A 204 4.09 -26.51 -18.19
N GLY A 205 4.75 -26.51 -19.37
CA GLY A 205 6.17 -26.84 -19.50
C GLY A 205 6.51 -28.31 -19.20
N MET A 206 5.53 -29.20 -19.29
CA MET A 206 5.70 -30.63 -19.06
C MET A 206 5.72 -31.40 -20.38
N THR A 207 6.43 -32.53 -20.41
CA THR A 207 6.40 -33.45 -21.56
C THR A 207 5.12 -34.27 -21.55
N VAL A 208 4.73 -34.79 -22.72
CA VAL A 208 3.57 -35.69 -22.86
C VAL A 208 3.67 -36.92 -21.93
N GLU A 209 4.87 -37.48 -21.78
CA GLU A 209 5.13 -38.57 -20.86
C GLU A 209 4.86 -38.24 -19.40
N GLN A 210 5.27 -37.05 -18.97
CA GLN A 210 5.02 -36.57 -17.61
C GLN A 210 3.51 -36.36 -17.35
N ILE A 211 2.81 -35.70 -18.29
CA ILE A 211 1.37 -35.52 -18.23
C ILE A 211 0.66 -36.87 -18.11
N ARG A 212 0.98 -37.84 -18.99
CA ARG A 212 0.36 -39.15 -18.94
C ARG A 212 0.57 -39.87 -17.60
N ARG A 213 1.78 -39.81 -17.00
CA ARG A 213 2.01 -40.38 -15.68
C ARG A 213 1.16 -39.77 -14.60
N ILE A 214 1.00 -38.42 -14.60
CA ILE A 214 0.15 -37.73 -13.65
C ILE A 214 -1.32 -38.15 -13.83
N SER A 215 -1.83 -38.21 -15.06
CA SER A 215 -3.19 -38.67 -15.35
C SER A 215 -3.43 -40.12 -14.86
N GLU A 216 -2.45 -41.03 -15.09
CA GLU A 216 -2.51 -42.41 -14.58
C GLU A 216 -2.50 -42.45 -13.03
N ASP A 217 -1.70 -41.59 -12.41
CA ASP A 217 -1.65 -41.47 -10.94
C ASP A 217 -2.98 -40.93 -10.38
N ILE A 218 -3.60 -39.92 -11.01
CA ILE A 218 -4.93 -39.41 -10.65
C ILE A 218 -5.96 -40.55 -10.69
N LEU A 219 -6.02 -41.28 -11.78
CA LEU A 219 -6.97 -42.39 -11.94
C LEU A 219 -6.75 -43.47 -10.87
N ARG A 220 -5.49 -43.78 -10.53
CA ARG A 220 -5.15 -44.73 -9.48
C ARG A 220 -5.60 -44.22 -8.10
N GLU A 221 -5.31 -42.99 -7.74
CA GLU A 221 -5.68 -42.39 -6.47
C GLU A 221 -7.20 -42.27 -6.32
N VAL A 222 -7.91 -41.86 -7.38
CA VAL A 222 -9.40 -41.83 -7.40
C VAL A 222 -9.97 -43.23 -7.16
N ARG A 223 -9.44 -44.27 -7.83
CA ARG A 223 -9.86 -45.66 -7.60
C ARG A 223 -9.60 -46.14 -6.18
N MET A 224 -8.49 -45.66 -5.56
CA MET A 224 -8.17 -45.98 -4.14
C MET A 224 -9.14 -45.36 -3.14
N LEU A 225 -9.90 -44.33 -3.51
CA LEU A 225 -10.97 -43.78 -2.67
C LEU A 225 -12.10 -44.80 -2.41
N LYS A 226 -12.23 -45.82 -3.27
CA LYS A 226 -13.23 -46.92 -3.17
C LYS A 226 -14.64 -46.37 -2.95
N ILE A 227 -14.99 -45.31 -3.67
CA ILE A 227 -16.34 -44.73 -3.62
C ILE A 227 -17.31 -45.79 -4.10
N PRO A 228 -18.29 -46.22 -3.26
CA PRO A 228 -19.25 -47.28 -3.65
C PRO A 228 -20.15 -46.76 -4.77
N HIS A 229 -20.28 -47.53 -5.85
CA HIS A 229 -21.15 -47.17 -6.96
C HIS A 229 -21.85 -48.42 -7.52
N GLU A 230 -23.02 -48.73 -6.93
CA GLU A 230 -23.79 -49.90 -7.31
C GLU A 230 -24.44 -49.78 -8.72
N CYS A 231 -24.53 -48.58 -9.26
CA CYS A 231 -25.13 -48.31 -10.57
C CYS A 231 -24.11 -48.32 -11.73
N SER A 232 -22.79 -48.41 -11.44
CA SER A 232 -21.77 -48.54 -12.49
C SER A 232 -21.67 -49.99 -12.96
N ARG A 233 -21.91 -50.20 -14.23
CA ARG A 233 -21.77 -51.52 -14.89
C ARG A 233 -20.36 -51.73 -15.41
#